data_cdd8cb8f4362a9598409779b06c96e1f
#
_entry.id   cdd8cb8f4362a9598409779b06c96e1f
#
_cell.length_a   1.000
_cell.length_b   1.000
_cell.length_c   1.000
_cell.angle_alpha   90.00
_cell.angle_beta   90.00
_cell.angle_gamma   90.00
#
_symmetry.space_group_name_H-M   'P 1'
#
loop_
_entity.id
_entity.type
_entity.pdbx_description
1 polymer ?
#
loop_
_entity_poly.entity_id
_entity_poly.type
_entity_poly.pdbx_seq_one_letter_code
_entity_poly.pdbx_strand_id
1 'polypeptide(L)'
;MPAPAHIQAATLDKFIAGWKKWIPEDWMATWSDDCKQRVLPFSLGLPTKSRADVQAILPKLMEILTNYELNIYEIVHDVARNKAVIYVISKADTPFGDFKWMNEYAVFISFTEDGEQINKTGEMIDTAFYHEFSPKFQKYLSEQGSSK
;
A
#
# COMPACT_ATOMS: atom_id res chain seq x y z
N MET A 1 -12.07 -9.10 22.78
CA MET A 1 -10.69 -8.84 23.28
C MET A 1 -9.79 -8.58 22.09
N PRO A 2 -8.95 -7.54 22.12
CA PRO A 2 -7.95 -7.37 21.06
C PRO A 2 -6.90 -8.46 21.14
N ALA A 3 -6.22 -8.70 20.02
CA ALA A 3 -5.09 -9.61 19.98
C ALA A 3 -3.95 -9.11 20.89
N PRO A 4 -3.07 -9.99 21.39
CA PRO A 4 -1.93 -9.56 22.18
C PRO A 4 -1.04 -8.54 21.46
N ALA A 5 -0.52 -7.57 22.22
CA ALA A 5 0.30 -6.48 21.67
C ALA A 5 1.49 -7.00 20.87
N HIS A 6 2.18 -8.01 21.37
CA HIS A 6 3.38 -8.55 20.71
C HIS A 6 3.06 -9.23 19.38
N ILE A 7 1.87 -9.83 19.24
CA ILE A 7 1.43 -10.46 17.99
C ILE A 7 1.10 -9.39 16.96
N GLN A 8 0.33 -8.36 17.34
CA GLN A 8 0.04 -7.23 16.47
C GLN A 8 1.32 -6.53 15.99
N ALA A 9 2.26 -6.31 16.92
CA ALA A 9 3.53 -5.66 16.60
C ALA A 9 4.35 -6.49 15.62
N ALA A 10 4.40 -7.80 15.78
CA ALA A 10 5.12 -8.69 14.86
C ALA A 10 4.52 -8.65 13.45
N THR A 11 3.19 -8.63 13.36
CA THR A 11 2.48 -8.51 12.07
C THR A 11 2.78 -7.16 11.40
N LEU A 12 2.77 -6.07 12.17
CA LEU A 12 3.10 -4.74 11.66
C LEU A 12 4.54 -4.68 11.14
N ASP A 13 5.49 -5.21 11.90
CA ASP A 13 6.90 -5.24 11.50
C ASP A 13 7.09 -6.05 10.20
N LYS A 14 6.40 -7.18 10.09
CA LYS A 14 6.44 -8.01 8.89
C LYS A 14 5.85 -7.29 7.68
N PHE A 15 4.76 -6.56 7.88
CA PHE A 15 4.15 -5.75 6.81
C PHE A 15 5.10 -4.68 6.30
N ILE A 16 5.73 -3.94 7.20
CA ILE A 16 6.69 -2.89 6.86
C ILE A 16 7.91 -3.49 6.15
N ALA A 17 8.46 -4.57 6.66
CA ALA A 17 9.61 -5.25 6.06
C ALA A 17 9.27 -5.76 4.65
N GLY A 18 8.10 -6.35 4.47
CA GLY A 18 7.63 -6.81 3.17
C GLY A 18 7.45 -5.67 2.16
N TRP A 19 6.95 -4.54 2.64
CA TRP A 19 6.80 -3.35 1.80
C TRP A 19 8.16 -2.83 1.31
N LYS A 20 9.15 -2.79 2.18
CA LYS A 20 10.50 -2.33 1.84
C LYS A 20 11.18 -3.20 0.77
N LYS A 21 10.84 -4.47 0.70
CA LYS A 21 11.40 -5.38 -0.32
C LYS A 21 10.90 -5.06 -1.72
N TRP A 22 9.75 -4.44 -1.83
CA TRP A 22 9.14 -4.05 -3.10
C TRP A 22 8.96 -5.23 -4.05
N ILE A 23 8.45 -6.34 -3.51
CA ILE A 23 8.10 -7.58 -4.21
C ILE A 23 6.64 -7.89 -3.89
N PRO A 24 5.77 -8.17 -4.90
CA PRO A 24 4.33 -8.30 -4.66
C PRO A 24 3.95 -9.32 -3.58
N GLU A 25 4.55 -10.50 -3.59
CA GLU A 25 4.26 -11.55 -2.62
C GLU A 25 4.60 -11.12 -1.20
N ASP A 26 5.75 -10.44 -1.02
CA ASP A 26 6.19 -9.97 0.28
C ASP A 26 5.33 -8.81 0.79
N TRP A 27 4.92 -7.92 -0.13
CA TRP A 27 4.07 -6.78 0.22
C TRP A 27 2.70 -7.25 0.74
N MET A 28 2.18 -8.33 0.18
CA MET A 28 0.86 -8.88 0.53
C MET A 28 0.93 -10.04 1.54
N ALA A 29 2.11 -10.41 2.01
CA ALA A 29 2.29 -11.60 2.84
C ALA A 29 1.49 -11.59 4.14
N THR A 30 1.21 -10.40 4.70
CA THR A 30 0.44 -10.25 5.94
C THR A 30 -1.06 -10.08 5.72
N TRP A 31 -1.53 -9.97 4.47
CA TRP A 31 -2.94 -9.77 4.18
C TRP A 31 -3.74 -11.05 4.36
N SER A 32 -4.87 -10.95 5.04
CA SER A 32 -5.85 -12.04 5.07
C SER A 32 -6.53 -12.19 3.71
N ASP A 33 -7.17 -13.34 3.48
CA ASP A 33 -7.84 -13.61 2.20
C ASP A 33 -8.97 -12.61 1.91
N ASP A 34 -9.61 -12.11 2.95
CA ASP A 34 -10.72 -11.13 2.86
C ASP A 34 -10.27 -9.69 3.03
N CYS A 35 -8.98 -9.42 3.02
CA CYS A 35 -8.44 -8.07 3.19
C CYS A 35 -8.99 -7.11 2.14
N LYS A 36 -9.37 -5.93 2.59
CA LYS A 36 -9.85 -4.85 1.74
C LYS A 36 -8.92 -3.66 1.81
N GLN A 37 -8.64 -3.07 0.66
CA GLN A 37 -7.86 -1.84 0.56
C GLN A 37 -8.72 -0.70 0.06
N ARG A 38 -8.61 0.46 0.71
CA ARG A 38 -9.26 1.67 0.27
C ARG A 38 -8.24 2.80 0.16
N VAL A 39 -8.30 3.53 -0.95
CA VAL A 39 -7.50 4.73 -1.13
C VAL A 39 -8.34 5.93 -0.68
N LEU A 40 -7.77 6.75 0.17
CA LEU A 40 -8.39 7.94 0.73
C LEU A 40 -7.72 9.19 0.13
N PRO A 41 -8.36 10.34 0.12
CA PRO A 41 -9.64 10.66 0.75
C PRO A 41 -10.84 10.08 -0.03
N PHE A 42 -11.98 10.00 0.64
CA PHE A 42 -13.22 9.52 0.02
C PHE A 42 -13.62 10.34 -1.21
N SER A 43 -13.25 11.61 -1.24
CA SER A 43 -13.55 12.50 -2.36
C SER A 43 -12.91 12.07 -3.69
N LEU A 44 -11.90 11.18 -3.67
CA LEU A 44 -11.36 10.60 -4.90
C LEU A 44 -12.37 9.66 -5.59
N GLY A 45 -13.35 9.16 -4.85
CA GLY A 45 -14.39 8.29 -5.42
C GLY A 45 -13.90 6.94 -5.90
N LEU A 46 -12.74 6.49 -5.43
CA LEU A 46 -12.18 5.19 -5.82
C LEU A 46 -12.88 4.04 -5.09
N PRO A 47 -13.16 2.93 -5.78
CA PRO A 47 -13.81 1.79 -5.14
C PRO A 47 -12.87 1.07 -4.17
N THR A 48 -13.45 0.42 -3.16
CA THR A 48 -12.72 -0.50 -2.31
C THR A 48 -12.23 -1.68 -3.15
N LYS A 49 -10.96 -2.04 -2.98
CA LYS A 49 -10.34 -3.14 -3.71
C LYS A 49 -10.25 -4.39 -2.85
N SER A 50 -10.53 -5.54 -3.45
CA SER A 50 -10.28 -6.84 -2.81
C SER A 50 -8.80 -7.19 -2.92
N ARG A 51 -8.39 -8.24 -2.20
CA ARG A 51 -7.04 -8.78 -2.33
C ARG A 51 -6.74 -9.16 -3.79
N ALA A 52 -7.69 -9.79 -4.48
CA ALA A 52 -7.52 -10.19 -5.88
C ALA A 52 -7.32 -8.99 -6.80
N ASP A 53 -8.08 -7.89 -6.57
CA ASP A 53 -7.92 -6.66 -7.35
C ASP A 53 -6.50 -6.09 -7.22
N VAL A 54 -5.97 -6.08 -6.00
CA VAL A 54 -4.62 -5.57 -5.73
C VAL A 54 -3.56 -6.49 -6.31
N GLN A 55 -3.73 -7.81 -6.20
CA GLN A 55 -2.82 -8.79 -6.79
C GLN A 55 -2.71 -8.64 -8.32
N ALA A 56 -3.78 -8.19 -8.96
CA ALA A 56 -3.79 -7.99 -10.41
C ALA A 56 -2.98 -6.76 -10.85
N ILE A 57 -2.99 -5.67 -10.06
CA ILE A 57 -2.37 -4.41 -10.47
C ILE A 57 -0.99 -4.17 -9.85
N LEU A 58 -0.74 -4.68 -8.64
CA LEU A 58 0.48 -4.39 -7.89
C LEU A 58 1.77 -4.78 -8.63
N PRO A 59 1.86 -5.95 -9.28
CA PRO A 59 3.08 -6.31 -10.01
C PRO A 59 3.42 -5.31 -11.12
N LYS A 60 2.42 -4.77 -11.79
CA LYS A 60 2.62 -3.77 -12.85
C LYS A 60 3.16 -2.45 -12.30
N LEU A 61 2.65 -2.04 -11.16
CA LEU A 61 3.13 -0.84 -10.48
C LEU A 61 4.57 -1.03 -10.00
N MET A 62 4.87 -2.17 -9.39
CA MET A 62 6.21 -2.47 -8.87
C MET A 62 7.25 -2.60 -9.98
N GLU A 63 6.84 -3.06 -11.17
CA GLU A 63 7.73 -3.16 -12.31
C GLU A 63 8.23 -1.79 -12.78
N ILE A 64 7.36 -0.78 -12.77
CA ILE A 64 7.71 0.55 -13.28
C ILE A 64 8.34 1.47 -12.23
N LEU A 65 8.16 1.20 -10.95
CA LEU A 65 8.77 1.99 -9.88
C LEU A 65 10.07 1.32 -9.44
N THR A 66 11.18 1.78 -10.03
CA THR A 66 12.51 1.22 -9.77
C THR A 66 13.25 2.03 -8.71
N ASN A 67 14.26 1.42 -8.09
CA ASN A 67 15.02 2.06 -7.01
C ASN A 67 14.11 2.56 -5.89
N TYR A 68 13.11 1.76 -5.54
CA TYR A 68 12.08 2.12 -4.58
C TYR A 68 12.66 2.24 -3.16
N GLU A 69 12.35 3.33 -2.50
CA GLU A 69 12.72 3.60 -1.11
C GLU A 69 11.47 3.87 -0.29
N LEU A 70 11.38 3.26 0.88
CA LEU A 70 10.31 3.48 1.84
C LEU A 70 10.90 4.01 3.15
N ASN A 71 10.47 5.19 3.55
CA ASN A 71 10.87 5.80 4.81
C ASN A 71 9.67 5.89 5.74
N ILE A 72 9.77 5.26 6.90
CA ILE A 72 8.73 5.32 7.93
C ILE A 72 9.01 6.57 8.78
N TYR A 73 8.08 7.51 8.76
CA TYR A 73 8.19 8.74 9.54
C TYR A 73 7.67 8.54 10.96
N GLU A 74 6.50 7.91 11.10
CA GLU A 74 5.87 7.74 12.40
C GLU A 74 5.00 6.49 12.40
N ILE A 75 4.91 5.83 13.55
CA ILE A 75 4.03 4.69 13.79
C ILE A 75 3.21 5.00 15.03
N VAL A 76 1.89 4.86 14.93
CA VAL A 76 0.96 4.89 16.06
C VAL A 76 0.28 3.53 16.13
N HIS A 77 0.47 2.82 17.24
CA HIS A 77 -0.10 1.49 17.43
C HIS A 77 -1.13 1.53 18.56
N ASP A 78 -2.38 1.28 18.21
CA ASP A 78 -3.50 1.22 19.14
C ASP A 78 -3.88 -0.25 19.37
N VAL A 79 -3.25 -0.86 20.36
CA VAL A 79 -3.45 -2.28 20.69
C VAL A 79 -4.89 -2.55 21.10
N ALA A 80 -5.48 -1.65 21.89
CA ALA A 80 -6.84 -1.84 22.40
C ALA A 80 -7.89 -1.91 21.29
N ARG A 81 -7.66 -1.18 20.17
CA ARG A 81 -8.55 -1.19 19.02
C ARG A 81 -8.11 -2.14 17.91
N ASN A 82 -7.04 -2.88 18.11
CA ASN A 82 -6.49 -3.83 17.12
C ASN A 82 -6.15 -3.12 15.81
N LYS A 83 -5.54 -1.94 15.90
CA LYS A 83 -5.25 -1.05 14.77
C LYS A 83 -3.87 -0.41 14.89
N ALA A 84 -3.36 0.02 13.74
CA ALA A 84 -2.16 0.86 13.69
C ALA A 84 -2.29 1.89 12.57
N VAL A 85 -1.53 2.97 12.69
CA VAL A 85 -1.38 3.96 11.62
C VAL A 85 0.11 4.16 11.41
N ILE A 86 0.57 4.11 10.17
CA ILE A 86 1.93 4.45 9.82
C ILE A 86 1.94 5.61 8.84
N TYR A 87 2.84 6.58 9.08
CA TYR A 87 3.06 7.68 8.15
C TYR A 87 4.34 7.39 7.39
N VAL A 88 4.25 7.34 6.07
CA VAL A 88 5.35 6.90 5.22
C VAL A 88 5.58 7.83 4.04
N ILE A 89 6.84 7.88 3.60
CA ILE A 89 7.24 8.59 2.40
C ILE A 89 7.94 7.59 1.51
N SER A 90 7.48 7.43 0.27
CA SER A 90 8.11 6.56 -0.70
C SER A 90 8.64 7.35 -1.88
N LYS A 91 9.78 6.91 -2.40
CA LYS A 91 10.45 7.52 -3.55
C LYS A 91 10.89 6.42 -4.50
N ALA A 92 10.84 6.72 -5.80
CA ALA A 92 11.29 5.78 -6.82
C ALA A 92 11.54 6.51 -8.14
N ASP A 93 12.23 5.83 -9.04
CA ASP A 93 12.33 6.25 -10.43
C ASP A 93 11.15 5.72 -11.21
N THR A 94 10.77 6.42 -12.30
CA THR A 94 9.68 6.02 -13.18
C THR A 94 10.17 6.00 -14.64
N PRO A 95 9.45 5.29 -15.54
CA PRO A 95 9.77 5.32 -16.97
C PRO A 95 9.20 6.55 -17.68
N PHE A 96 8.71 7.55 -16.94
CA PHE A 96 8.05 8.73 -17.50
C PHE A 96 8.98 9.95 -17.58
N GLY A 97 10.07 9.83 -18.34
CA GLY A 97 11.04 10.91 -18.50
C GLY A 97 11.67 11.31 -17.17
N ASP A 98 11.65 12.59 -16.84
CA ASP A 98 12.20 13.13 -15.60
C ASP A 98 11.22 13.04 -14.41
N PHE A 99 10.04 12.50 -14.63
CA PHE A 99 9.03 12.37 -13.57
C PHE A 99 9.47 11.34 -12.53
N LYS A 100 9.53 11.77 -11.26
CA LYS A 100 9.88 10.90 -10.15
C LYS A 100 8.67 10.54 -9.32
N TRP A 101 8.64 9.31 -8.81
CA TRP A 101 7.67 8.92 -7.81
C TRP A 101 8.08 9.52 -6.46
N MET A 102 7.17 10.23 -5.85
CA MET A 102 7.29 10.68 -4.48
C MET A 102 5.90 10.74 -3.88
N ASN A 103 5.57 9.76 -3.07
CA ASN A 103 4.25 9.69 -2.44
C ASN A 103 4.39 9.70 -0.93
N GLU A 104 3.54 10.49 -0.31
CA GLU A 104 3.51 10.65 1.12
C GLU A 104 2.11 10.27 1.58
N TYR A 105 2.01 9.32 2.52
CA TYR A 105 0.71 8.83 2.91
C TYR A 105 0.67 8.30 4.33
N ALA A 106 -0.55 8.33 4.89
CA ALA A 106 -0.87 7.69 6.15
C ALA A 106 -1.63 6.40 5.84
N VAL A 107 -1.16 5.28 6.37
CA VAL A 107 -1.79 3.97 6.17
C VAL A 107 -2.44 3.55 7.47
N PHE A 108 -3.77 3.41 7.41
CA PHE A 108 -4.59 2.92 8.51
C PHE A 108 -4.74 1.42 8.37
N ILE A 109 -4.33 0.68 9.38
CA ILE A 109 -4.25 -0.78 9.36
C ILE A 109 -5.20 -1.35 10.41
N SER A 110 -6.00 -2.35 10.05
CA SER A 110 -6.76 -3.15 11.00
C SER A 110 -6.24 -4.59 10.95
N PHE A 111 -5.97 -5.14 12.13
CA PHE A 111 -5.52 -6.52 12.24
C PHE A 111 -6.72 -7.48 12.32
N THR A 112 -6.50 -8.73 11.96
CA THR A 112 -7.46 -9.81 12.21
C THR A 112 -7.65 -10.02 13.70
N GLU A 113 -8.69 -10.75 14.08
CA GLU A 113 -9.02 -10.99 15.50
C GLU A 113 -7.85 -11.59 16.27
N ASP A 114 -7.09 -12.48 15.64
CA ASP A 114 -5.89 -13.10 16.25
C ASP A 114 -4.64 -12.21 16.15
N GLY A 115 -4.71 -11.10 15.42
CA GLY A 115 -3.59 -10.18 15.23
C GLY A 115 -2.52 -10.66 14.26
N GLU A 116 -2.66 -11.84 13.69
CA GLU A 116 -1.61 -12.45 12.86
C GLU A 116 -1.61 -11.99 11.41
N GLN A 117 -2.70 -11.34 10.98
CA GLN A 117 -2.84 -10.81 9.63
C GLN A 117 -3.50 -9.44 9.63
N ILE A 118 -3.49 -8.80 8.47
CA ILE A 118 -4.14 -7.51 8.22
C ILE A 118 -5.38 -7.77 7.36
N ASN A 119 -6.55 -7.31 7.81
CA ASN A 119 -7.80 -7.49 7.08
C ASN A 119 -8.36 -6.21 6.46
N LYS A 120 -7.72 -5.08 6.72
CA LYS A 120 -8.15 -3.80 6.14
C LYS A 120 -6.99 -2.82 6.12
N THR A 121 -6.82 -2.13 4.98
CA THR A 121 -5.92 -0.99 4.86
C THR A 121 -6.67 0.20 4.28
N GLY A 122 -6.37 1.39 4.81
CA GLY A 122 -6.85 2.65 4.25
C GLY A 122 -5.65 3.56 4.04
N GLU A 123 -5.39 3.95 2.80
CA GLU A 123 -4.22 4.76 2.46
C GLU A 123 -4.66 6.19 2.13
N MET A 124 -4.40 7.12 3.03
CA MET A 124 -4.57 8.55 2.77
C MET A 124 -3.35 9.06 2.02
N ILE A 125 -3.52 9.36 0.74
CA ILE A 125 -2.42 9.67 -0.16
C ILE A 125 -2.33 11.17 -0.47
N ASP A 126 -1.19 11.58 -1.05
CA ASP A 126 -1.01 12.91 -1.62
C ASP A 126 -1.79 12.98 -2.94
N THR A 127 -2.93 13.65 -2.91
CA THR A 127 -3.82 13.73 -4.06
C THR A 127 -3.25 14.55 -5.22
N ALA A 128 -2.46 15.57 -4.91
CA ALA A 128 -1.80 16.34 -5.96
C ALA A 128 -0.85 15.45 -6.77
N PHE A 129 -0.06 14.65 -6.08
CA PHE A 129 0.82 13.68 -6.73
C PHE A 129 0.02 12.62 -7.50
N TYR A 130 -1.04 12.10 -6.91
CA TYR A 130 -1.90 11.11 -7.55
C TYR A 130 -2.47 11.62 -8.89
N HIS A 131 -2.91 12.87 -8.94
CA HIS A 131 -3.47 13.45 -10.16
C HIS A 131 -2.43 13.63 -11.27
N GLU A 132 -1.16 13.77 -10.92
CA GLU A 132 -0.08 13.81 -11.92
C GLU A 132 0.32 12.40 -12.38
N PHE A 133 0.41 11.46 -11.45
CA PHE A 133 0.90 10.10 -11.73
C PHE A 133 -0.16 9.24 -12.43
N SER A 134 -1.42 9.29 -11.99
CA SER A 134 -2.47 8.38 -12.45
C SER A 134 -2.66 8.39 -13.97
N PRO A 135 -2.73 9.55 -14.66
CA PRO A 135 -2.85 9.55 -16.13
C PRO A 135 -1.67 8.89 -16.83
N LYS A 136 -0.47 9.08 -16.31
CA LYS A 136 0.75 8.48 -16.87
C LYS A 136 0.73 6.96 -16.74
N PHE A 137 0.29 6.47 -15.60
CA PHE A 137 0.18 5.04 -15.35
C PHE A 137 -0.93 4.40 -16.20
N GLN A 138 -2.08 5.05 -16.31
CA GLN A 138 -3.19 4.56 -17.14
C GLN A 138 -2.77 4.47 -18.61
N LYS A 139 -2.05 5.46 -19.11
CA LYS A 139 -1.50 5.43 -20.46
C LYS A 139 -0.53 4.26 -20.65
N TYR A 140 0.35 4.05 -19.68
CA TYR A 140 1.30 2.92 -19.70
C TYR A 140 0.55 1.59 -19.78
N LEU A 141 -0.46 1.40 -18.94
CA LEU A 141 -1.26 0.16 -18.93
C LEU A 141 -1.98 -0.07 -20.27
N SER A 142 -2.52 0.99 -20.84
CA SER A 142 -3.19 0.95 -22.14
C SER A 142 -2.22 0.54 -23.26
N GLU A 143 -1.01 1.10 -23.27
CA GLU A 143 0.02 0.75 -24.25
C GLU A 143 0.49 -0.68 -24.13
N GLN A 144 0.61 -1.21 -22.90
CA GLN A 144 0.96 -2.60 -22.64
C GLN A 144 -0.12 -3.54 -23.20
N GLY A 145 -1.40 -3.19 -23.02
CA GLY A 145 -2.51 -3.97 -23.56
C GLY A 145 -2.55 -3.98 -25.09
N SER A 146 -2.16 -2.88 -25.75
CA SER A 146 -2.21 -2.75 -27.20
C SER A 146 -1.00 -3.35 -27.92
N SER A 147 0.07 -3.71 -27.20
CA SER A 147 1.28 -4.31 -27.78
C SER A 147 1.22 -5.82 -27.97
N LYS A 148 0.05 -6.43 -27.71
CA LYS A 148 -0.18 -7.88 -27.89
C LYS A 148 -0.73 -8.20 -29.26
#